data_671f073749bed05c570195ab22e67d8f
#
_entry.id   671f073749bed05c570195ab22e67d8f
#
_cell.length_a   1.000
_cell.length_b   1.000
_cell.length_c   1.000
_cell.angle_alpha   90.00
_cell.angle_beta   90.00
_cell.angle_gamma   90.00
#
_symmetry.space_group_name_H-M   'P 1'
#
loop_
_entity.id
_entity.type
_entity.pdbx_description
1 polymer ?
#
loop_
_entity_poly.entity_id
_entity_poly.type
_entity_poly.pdbx_seq_one_letter_code
_entity_poly.pdbx_strand_id
1 'polypeptide(L)'
;MNILITGRNGFIGKELSEFFTKMDHTVFSTCRKTLDVSKEDKVNTFFQKYKVDVVLHTAIKGGKRTSKDTINDLVENLIMFQNLFEHRGKYKLMISFGSGAECKAESYYGISKRVIAQEIEEHDKNVVNMRLYGCFGPTEEDTRFIKSCINQVLDNKQMVVHQNKYMDYFYIEDLKKVVLFYIENYNMSLPNALDLCYADKVTLLDIANQIKNLTKSDLDVILQQDAMGIPYIGSSRALSSLNLKMCGLEKGIEDTLNTLKNIA
;
A
#
# COMPACT_ATOMS: atom_id res chain seq x y z
N MET A 1 11.76 -3.01 -18.80
CA MET A 1 11.47 -4.32 -18.20
C MET A 1 10.02 -4.70 -18.45
N ASN A 2 9.68 -5.99 -18.37
CA ASN A 2 8.32 -6.49 -18.42
C ASN A 2 7.81 -6.65 -16.98
N ILE A 3 6.81 -5.85 -16.60
CA ILE A 3 6.30 -5.79 -15.24
C ILE A 3 4.86 -6.30 -15.19
N LEU A 4 4.61 -7.37 -14.44
CA LEU A 4 3.27 -7.84 -14.13
C LEU A 4 2.75 -7.12 -12.88
N ILE A 5 1.63 -6.40 -13.00
CA ILE A 5 0.96 -5.74 -11.89
C ILE A 5 -0.43 -6.36 -11.74
N THR A 6 -0.67 -7.04 -10.61
CA THR A 6 -1.98 -7.60 -10.30
C THR A 6 -2.83 -6.58 -9.55
N GLY A 7 -4.15 -6.69 -9.62
CA GLY A 7 -5.03 -5.80 -8.83
C GLY A 7 -5.12 -4.35 -9.34
N ARG A 8 -5.01 -4.11 -10.65
CA ARG A 8 -5.00 -2.78 -11.28
C ARG A 8 -6.20 -1.88 -10.94
N ASN A 9 -7.30 -2.44 -10.46
CA ASN A 9 -8.49 -1.67 -10.10
C ASN A 9 -8.42 -1.09 -8.68
N GLY A 10 -7.45 -1.53 -7.87
CA GLY A 10 -7.17 -0.95 -6.56
C GLY A 10 -6.27 0.29 -6.67
N PHE A 11 -6.25 1.09 -5.62
CA PHE A 11 -5.48 2.34 -5.55
C PHE A 11 -4.00 2.14 -5.92
N ILE A 12 -3.28 1.29 -5.19
CA ILE A 12 -1.85 1.05 -5.42
C ILE A 12 -1.59 0.44 -6.80
N GLY A 13 -2.39 -0.54 -7.22
CA GLY A 13 -2.23 -1.20 -8.51
C GLY A 13 -2.42 -0.25 -9.69
N LYS A 14 -3.39 0.67 -9.60
CA LYS A 14 -3.61 1.72 -10.60
C LYS A 14 -2.42 2.68 -10.67
N GLU A 15 -2.01 3.23 -9.52
CA GLU A 15 -0.91 4.20 -9.43
C GLU A 15 0.42 3.65 -9.95
N LEU A 16 0.76 2.41 -9.59
CA LEU A 16 1.98 1.76 -10.08
C LEU A 16 1.88 1.44 -11.59
N SER A 17 0.69 1.04 -12.08
CA SER A 17 0.50 0.78 -13.50
C SER A 17 0.71 2.03 -14.34
N GLU A 18 0.15 3.16 -13.94
CA GLU A 18 0.33 4.44 -14.63
C GLU A 18 1.77 4.93 -14.55
N PHE A 19 2.40 4.80 -13.37
CA PHE A 19 3.78 5.23 -13.15
C PHE A 19 4.76 4.47 -14.06
N PHE A 20 4.73 3.14 -14.06
CA PHE A 20 5.68 2.35 -14.85
C PHE A 20 5.40 2.40 -16.36
N THR A 21 4.14 2.60 -16.78
CA THR A 21 3.82 2.85 -18.18
C THR A 21 4.44 4.16 -18.67
N LYS A 22 4.41 5.23 -17.86
CA LYS A 22 5.06 6.52 -18.18
C LYS A 22 6.59 6.45 -18.23
N MET A 23 7.20 5.42 -17.63
CA MET A 23 8.64 5.15 -17.63
C MET A 23 9.09 4.19 -18.74
N ASP A 24 8.28 4.01 -19.79
CA ASP A 24 8.56 3.14 -20.96
C ASP A 24 8.83 1.67 -20.60
N HIS A 25 8.25 1.18 -19.48
CA HIS A 25 8.22 -0.25 -19.18
C HIS A 25 7.06 -0.94 -19.93
N THR A 26 7.24 -2.20 -20.31
CA THR A 26 6.13 -3.04 -20.75
C THR A 26 5.33 -3.50 -19.53
N VAL A 27 4.12 -2.96 -19.35
CA VAL A 27 3.30 -3.22 -18.15
C VAL A 27 2.13 -4.14 -18.50
N PHE A 28 2.10 -5.33 -17.88
CA PHE A 28 0.95 -6.22 -17.86
C PHE A 28 0.08 -5.88 -16.63
N SER A 29 -0.75 -4.86 -16.78
CA SER A 29 -1.66 -4.39 -15.71
C SER A 29 -2.93 -5.22 -15.71
N THR A 30 -3.13 -6.07 -14.68
CA THR A 30 -4.14 -7.12 -14.70
C THR A 30 -5.20 -6.96 -13.61
N CYS A 31 -6.39 -7.44 -13.90
CA CYS A 31 -7.48 -7.61 -12.96
C CYS A 31 -8.10 -8.99 -13.15
N ARG A 32 -9.06 -9.37 -12.31
CA ARG A 32 -9.73 -10.68 -12.37
C ARG A 32 -10.30 -11.04 -13.75
N LYS A 33 -10.73 -10.03 -14.53
CA LYS A 33 -11.27 -10.25 -15.89
C LYS A 33 -10.17 -10.56 -16.92
N THR A 34 -8.95 -10.03 -16.74
CA THR A 34 -7.84 -10.20 -17.71
C THR A 34 -6.87 -11.30 -17.30
N LEU A 35 -6.55 -11.40 -16.01
CA LEU A 35 -5.77 -12.48 -15.42
C LEU A 35 -6.26 -12.69 -13.98
N ASP A 36 -7.06 -13.72 -13.75
CA ASP A 36 -7.47 -14.13 -12.42
C ASP A 36 -6.34 -14.93 -11.78
N VAL A 37 -5.55 -14.26 -10.92
CA VAL A 37 -4.39 -14.89 -10.26
C VAL A 37 -4.78 -15.91 -9.17
N SER A 38 -6.08 -16.04 -8.84
CA SER A 38 -6.56 -17.13 -8.02
C SER A 38 -6.73 -18.45 -8.79
N LYS A 39 -6.52 -18.44 -10.11
CA LYS A 39 -6.62 -19.60 -10.99
C LYS A 39 -5.25 -20.03 -11.47
N GLU A 40 -4.77 -21.12 -10.95
CA GLU A 40 -3.44 -21.67 -11.25
C GLU A 40 -3.19 -21.87 -12.75
N ASP A 41 -4.15 -22.48 -13.45
CA ASP A 41 -4.08 -22.74 -14.90
C ASP A 41 -3.87 -21.45 -15.71
N LYS A 42 -4.55 -20.35 -15.32
CA LYS A 42 -4.42 -19.05 -15.97
C LYS A 42 -3.04 -18.42 -15.72
N VAL A 43 -2.54 -18.53 -14.47
CA VAL A 43 -1.21 -18.02 -14.13
C VAL A 43 -0.13 -18.81 -14.86
N ASN A 44 -0.23 -20.15 -14.88
CA ASN A 44 0.66 -21.03 -15.62
C ASN A 44 0.71 -20.67 -17.12
N THR A 45 -0.46 -20.52 -17.75
CA THR A 45 -0.58 -20.11 -19.16
C THR A 45 0.04 -18.74 -19.41
N PHE A 46 -0.16 -17.79 -18.51
CA PHE A 46 0.41 -16.44 -18.61
C PHE A 46 1.94 -16.47 -18.60
N PHE A 47 2.56 -17.18 -17.64
CA PHE A 47 4.03 -17.29 -17.54
C PHE A 47 4.66 -18.20 -18.60
N GLN A 48 3.87 -19.01 -19.33
CA GLN A 48 4.32 -19.72 -20.53
C GLN A 48 4.35 -18.79 -21.76
N LYS A 49 3.38 -17.88 -21.84
CA LYS A 49 3.21 -17.00 -23.00
C LYS A 49 4.05 -15.73 -22.93
N TYR A 50 4.24 -15.17 -21.75
CA TYR A 50 4.89 -13.87 -21.57
C TYR A 50 6.13 -13.99 -20.68
N LYS A 51 7.22 -13.34 -21.11
CA LYS A 51 8.38 -13.13 -20.24
C LYS A 51 8.08 -12.00 -19.27
N VAL A 52 8.19 -12.28 -17.98
CA VAL A 52 8.03 -11.31 -16.88
C VAL A 52 9.37 -11.10 -16.20
N ASP A 53 9.79 -9.85 -16.01
CA ASP A 53 11.00 -9.52 -15.24
C ASP A 53 10.67 -9.23 -13.77
N VAL A 54 9.52 -8.58 -13.51
CA VAL A 54 9.10 -8.15 -12.18
C VAL A 54 7.62 -8.41 -11.96
N VAL A 55 7.26 -8.85 -10.76
CA VAL A 55 5.86 -9.01 -10.30
C VAL A 55 5.58 -8.02 -9.18
N LEU A 56 4.56 -7.16 -9.34
CA LEU A 56 4.02 -6.30 -8.30
C LEU A 56 2.65 -6.84 -7.90
N HIS A 57 2.60 -7.56 -6.77
CA HIS A 57 1.39 -8.24 -6.31
C HIS A 57 0.55 -7.34 -5.41
N THR A 58 -0.34 -6.54 -6.01
CA THR A 58 -1.27 -5.65 -5.29
C THR A 58 -2.69 -6.21 -5.18
N ALA A 59 -3.00 -7.33 -5.84
CA ALA A 59 -4.31 -7.96 -5.73
C ALA A 59 -4.55 -8.49 -4.32
N ILE A 60 -5.72 -8.18 -3.76
CA ILE A 60 -6.07 -8.53 -2.39
C ILE A 60 -7.59 -8.65 -2.23
N LYS A 61 -8.02 -9.48 -1.28
CA LYS A 61 -9.38 -9.57 -0.75
C LYS A 61 -9.41 -9.18 0.72
N GLY A 62 -10.51 -8.58 1.16
CA GLY A 62 -10.67 -8.18 2.56
C GLY A 62 -9.91 -6.90 2.94
N GLY A 63 -9.71 -6.70 4.23
CA GLY A 63 -9.03 -5.53 4.81
C GLY A 63 -9.81 -4.23 4.68
N LYS A 64 -11.10 -4.27 4.39
CA LYS A 64 -11.98 -3.11 4.31
C LYS A 64 -12.56 -2.76 5.67
N ARG A 65 -12.63 -1.47 6.01
CA ARG A 65 -13.26 -1.00 7.25
C ARG A 65 -14.77 -1.23 7.28
N THR A 66 -15.42 -1.31 6.11
CA THR A 66 -16.88 -1.37 5.94
C THR A 66 -17.45 -2.79 5.90
N SER A 67 -16.59 -3.81 5.91
CA SER A 67 -17.01 -5.21 5.87
C SER A 67 -16.09 -6.09 6.69
N LYS A 68 -16.64 -7.14 7.29
CA LYS A 68 -15.82 -8.17 7.96
C LYS A 68 -15.17 -9.08 6.92
N ASP A 69 -13.93 -9.43 7.17
CA ASP A 69 -13.22 -10.42 6.37
C ASP A 69 -13.82 -11.82 6.60
N THR A 70 -13.76 -12.65 5.58
CA THR A 70 -14.23 -14.04 5.62
C THR A 70 -13.07 -15.02 5.49
N ILE A 71 -13.31 -16.29 5.85
CA ILE A 71 -12.34 -17.36 5.62
C ILE A 71 -12.00 -17.51 4.12
N ASN A 72 -12.98 -17.25 3.24
CA ASN A 72 -12.75 -17.27 1.80
C ASN A 72 -11.78 -16.16 1.34
N ASP A 73 -11.80 -15.00 1.98
CA ASP A 73 -10.85 -13.92 1.69
C ASP A 73 -9.42 -14.33 2.07
N LEU A 74 -9.26 -15.02 3.22
CA LEU A 74 -7.98 -15.59 3.64
C LEU A 74 -7.47 -16.60 2.61
N VAL A 75 -8.29 -17.61 2.29
CA VAL A 75 -7.91 -18.69 1.37
C VAL A 75 -7.57 -18.14 -0.01
N GLU A 76 -8.38 -17.21 -0.53
CA GLU A 76 -8.16 -16.62 -1.85
C GLU A 76 -6.85 -15.80 -1.88
N ASN A 77 -6.52 -15.07 -0.80
CA ASN A 77 -5.26 -14.33 -0.72
C ASN A 77 -4.04 -15.25 -0.75
N LEU A 78 -4.10 -16.38 -0.03
CA LEU A 78 -3.01 -17.36 -0.04
C LEU A 78 -2.85 -18.02 -1.41
N ILE A 79 -3.94 -18.39 -2.06
CA ILE A 79 -3.92 -18.98 -3.41
C ILE A 79 -3.36 -17.98 -4.42
N MET A 80 -3.78 -16.70 -4.39
CA MET A 80 -3.28 -15.68 -5.31
C MET A 80 -1.77 -15.47 -5.16
N PHE A 81 -1.27 -15.43 -3.93
CA PHE A 81 0.16 -15.33 -3.66
C PHE A 81 0.89 -16.58 -4.14
N GLN A 82 0.44 -17.77 -3.73
CA GLN A 82 1.09 -19.03 -4.06
C GLN A 82 1.20 -19.27 -5.57
N ASN A 83 0.13 -19.01 -6.33
CA ASN A 83 0.16 -19.14 -7.79
C ASN A 83 1.23 -18.27 -8.47
N LEU A 84 1.51 -17.08 -7.93
CA LEU A 84 2.60 -16.23 -8.42
C LEU A 84 3.97 -16.69 -7.90
N PHE A 85 4.04 -17.12 -6.65
CA PHE A 85 5.25 -17.54 -5.96
C PHE A 85 5.85 -18.81 -6.58
N GLU A 86 5.04 -19.75 -7.04
CA GLU A 86 5.49 -20.95 -7.78
C GLU A 86 6.29 -20.62 -9.05
N HIS A 87 6.10 -19.40 -9.59
CA HIS A 87 6.88 -18.93 -10.75
C HIS A 87 8.11 -18.11 -10.40
N ARG A 88 8.57 -18.09 -9.11
CA ARG A 88 9.67 -17.25 -8.64
C ARG A 88 11.00 -17.45 -9.39
N GLY A 89 11.21 -18.61 -9.98
CA GLY A 89 12.36 -18.85 -10.86
C GLY A 89 12.25 -18.22 -12.27
N LYS A 90 11.11 -17.63 -12.63
CA LYS A 90 10.87 -17.01 -13.96
C LYS A 90 10.95 -15.49 -13.96
N TYR A 91 11.02 -14.86 -12.80
CA TYR A 91 11.18 -13.41 -12.67
C TYR A 91 12.37 -13.06 -11.75
N LYS A 92 12.86 -11.84 -11.87
CA LYS A 92 13.99 -11.34 -11.10
C LYS A 92 13.60 -10.87 -9.71
N LEU A 93 12.38 -10.30 -9.59
CA LEU A 93 11.86 -9.71 -8.36
C LEU A 93 10.34 -9.84 -8.29
N MET A 94 9.83 -10.19 -7.11
CA MET A 94 8.42 -10.02 -6.76
C MET A 94 8.32 -9.10 -5.56
N ILE A 95 7.46 -8.09 -5.63
CA ILE A 95 7.08 -7.27 -4.48
C ILE A 95 5.65 -7.64 -4.09
N SER A 96 5.50 -8.18 -2.89
CA SER A 96 4.22 -8.44 -2.24
C SER A 96 3.92 -7.31 -1.25
N PHE A 97 2.74 -6.69 -1.36
CA PHE A 97 2.35 -5.63 -0.43
C PHE A 97 1.72 -6.23 0.82
N GLY A 98 2.50 -6.25 1.90
CA GLY A 98 2.08 -6.63 3.23
C GLY A 98 1.21 -5.57 3.91
N SER A 99 0.92 -5.78 5.18
CA SER A 99 0.10 -4.87 5.97
C SER A 99 0.51 -4.88 7.44
N GLY A 100 0.41 -3.75 8.13
CA GLY A 100 0.53 -3.71 9.58
C GLY A 100 -0.42 -4.69 10.31
N ALA A 101 -1.51 -5.13 9.64
CA ALA A 101 -2.41 -6.13 10.18
C ALA A 101 -1.75 -7.52 10.37
N GLU A 102 -0.66 -7.82 9.67
CA GLU A 102 0.07 -9.07 9.84
C GLU A 102 0.77 -9.16 11.21
N CYS A 103 1.12 -8.01 11.80
CA CYS A 103 1.78 -7.95 13.10
C CYS A 103 0.87 -8.44 14.25
N LYS A 104 -0.44 -8.18 14.16
CA LYS A 104 -1.44 -8.60 15.18
C LYS A 104 -2.49 -9.57 14.64
N ALA A 105 -2.48 -9.99 13.42
CA ALA A 105 -3.29 -10.98 12.72
C ALA A 105 -4.63 -11.37 13.38
N GLU A 106 -5.44 -10.37 13.75
CA GLU A 106 -6.73 -10.52 14.45
C GLU A 106 -7.90 -10.78 13.48
N SER A 107 -7.69 -10.55 12.18
CA SER A 107 -8.69 -10.79 11.12
C SER A 107 -8.20 -11.82 10.12
N TYR A 108 -9.11 -12.41 9.34
CA TYR A 108 -8.72 -13.30 8.25
C TYR A 108 -7.79 -12.65 7.23
N TYR A 109 -7.98 -11.36 6.96
CA TYR A 109 -7.03 -10.58 6.16
C TYR A 109 -5.65 -10.51 6.82
N GLY A 110 -5.57 -10.14 8.10
CA GLY A 110 -4.32 -10.07 8.85
C GLY A 110 -3.60 -11.43 8.91
N ILE A 111 -4.35 -12.53 9.12
CA ILE A 111 -3.82 -13.90 9.11
C ILE A 111 -3.22 -14.22 7.73
N SER A 112 -3.94 -13.93 6.63
CA SER A 112 -3.41 -14.17 5.27
C SER A 112 -2.10 -13.43 5.02
N LYS A 113 -2.02 -12.15 5.46
CA LYS A 113 -0.81 -11.34 5.33
C LYS A 113 0.36 -11.88 6.15
N ARG A 114 0.09 -12.37 7.37
CA ARG A 114 1.13 -13.00 8.23
C ARG A 114 1.68 -14.27 7.60
N VAL A 115 0.83 -15.17 7.10
CA VAL A 115 1.28 -16.40 6.45
C VAL A 115 2.14 -16.10 5.22
N ILE A 116 1.71 -15.15 4.38
CA ILE A 116 2.50 -14.72 3.22
C ILE A 116 3.84 -14.13 3.63
N ALA A 117 3.87 -13.30 4.69
CA ALA A 117 5.10 -12.71 5.19
C ALA A 117 6.10 -13.77 5.70
N GLN A 118 5.61 -14.80 6.41
CA GLN A 118 6.44 -15.93 6.87
C GLN A 118 7.01 -16.73 5.69
N GLU A 119 6.19 -17.04 4.68
CA GLU A 119 6.64 -17.72 3.47
C GLU A 119 7.78 -16.96 2.76
N ILE A 120 7.65 -15.61 2.66
CA ILE A 120 8.69 -14.76 2.06
C ILE A 120 9.97 -14.78 2.92
N GLU A 121 9.85 -14.72 4.25
CA GLU A 121 10.98 -14.68 5.16
C GLU A 121 11.80 -15.98 5.12
N GLU A 122 11.12 -17.13 4.99
CA GLU A 122 11.76 -18.45 5.06
C GLU A 122 12.41 -18.89 3.75
N HIS A 123 11.94 -18.43 2.58
CA HIS A 123 12.19 -19.16 1.34
C HIS A 123 12.93 -18.39 0.24
N ASP A 124 12.89 -17.05 0.13
CA ASP A 124 13.43 -16.44 -1.10
C ASP A 124 13.94 -15.01 -0.99
N LYS A 125 15.12 -14.80 -1.56
CA LYS A 125 15.77 -13.47 -1.65
C LYS A 125 15.21 -12.56 -2.75
N ASN A 126 14.48 -13.11 -3.73
CA ASN A 126 13.92 -12.33 -4.84
C ASN A 126 12.44 -11.99 -4.64
N VAL A 127 11.88 -12.27 -3.45
CA VAL A 127 10.53 -11.85 -3.05
C VAL A 127 10.63 -10.93 -1.84
N VAL A 128 9.96 -9.78 -1.93
CA VAL A 128 10.02 -8.72 -0.91
C VAL A 128 8.63 -8.47 -0.34
N ASN A 129 8.52 -8.41 0.99
CA ASN A 129 7.32 -7.98 1.70
C ASN A 129 7.40 -6.48 2.05
N MET A 130 6.65 -5.65 1.35
CA MET A 130 6.52 -4.22 1.66
C MET A 130 5.26 -3.99 2.51
N ARG A 131 5.43 -3.81 3.81
CA ARG A 131 4.34 -3.70 4.77
C ARG A 131 3.80 -2.28 4.86
N LEU A 132 2.51 -2.11 4.56
CA LEU A 132 1.79 -0.85 4.62
C LEU A 132 0.87 -0.79 5.85
N TYR A 133 0.87 0.33 6.55
CA TYR A 133 -0.06 0.65 7.64
C TYR A 133 -1.22 1.52 7.13
N GLY A 134 -0.92 2.50 6.33
CA GLY A 134 -1.83 3.27 5.51
C GLY A 134 -1.07 3.82 4.30
N CYS A 135 -1.68 3.78 3.13
CA CYS A 135 -1.15 4.44 1.94
C CYS A 135 -2.15 5.50 1.52
N PHE A 136 -1.67 6.70 1.16
CA PHE A 136 -2.54 7.81 0.80
C PHE A 136 -2.04 8.56 -0.43
N GLY A 137 -2.96 9.28 -1.05
CA GLY A 137 -2.75 10.12 -2.21
C GLY A 137 -4.07 10.58 -2.82
N PRO A 138 -4.04 11.42 -3.86
CA PRO A 138 -5.25 12.05 -4.39
C PRO A 138 -6.26 11.07 -4.99
N THR A 139 -5.81 9.92 -5.47
CA THR A 139 -6.66 8.93 -6.16
C THR A 139 -7.15 7.78 -5.26
N GLU A 140 -6.84 7.81 -3.94
CA GLU A 140 -7.39 6.82 -3.00
C GLU A 140 -8.91 7.01 -2.78
N GLU A 141 -9.54 6.05 -2.10
CA GLU A 141 -10.97 6.11 -1.78
C GLU A 141 -11.28 7.31 -0.86
N ASP A 142 -12.37 8.03 -1.12
CA ASP A 142 -12.78 9.25 -0.38
C ASP A 142 -13.05 9.00 1.11
N THR A 143 -13.35 7.76 1.48
CA THR A 143 -13.61 7.33 2.85
C THR A 143 -12.34 7.11 3.69
N ARG A 144 -11.14 7.16 3.07
CA ARG A 144 -9.88 7.01 3.78
C ARG A 144 -9.53 8.29 4.52
N PHE A 145 -8.92 8.15 5.69
CA PHE A 145 -8.83 9.22 6.69
C PHE A 145 -8.28 10.55 6.15
N ILE A 146 -7.09 10.55 5.55
CA ILE A 146 -6.46 11.80 5.06
C ILE A 146 -7.34 12.45 3.99
N LYS A 147 -7.77 11.69 2.98
CA LYS A 147 -8.61 12.21 1.91
C LYS A 147 -9.97 12.66 2.43
N SER A 148 -10.57 11.90 3.35
CA SER A 148 -11.83 12.30 3.98
C SER A 148 -11.71 13.63 4.73
N CYS A 149 -10.62 13.83 5.51
CA CYS A 149 -10.37 15.11 6.18
C CYS A 149 -10.21 16.27 5.19
N ILE A 150 -9.45 16.06 4.12
CA ILE A 150 -9.27 17.07 3.07
C ILE A 150 -10.62 17.42 2.42
N ASN A 151 -11.41 16.42 2.02
CA ASN A 151 -12.72 16.64 1.41
C ASN A 151 -13.67 17.38 2.35
N GLN A 152 -13.69 17.00 3.65
CA GLN A 152 -14.51 17.69 4.65
C GLN A 152 -14.18 19.19 4.73
N VAL A 153 -12.89 19.56 4.77
CA VAL A 153 -12.48 20.97 4.81
C VAL A 153 -12.80 21.69 3.50
N LEU A 154 -12.59 21.05 2.36
CA LEU A 154 -12.95 21.65 1.05
C LEU A 154 -14.46 21.88 0.91
N ASP A 155 -15.27 21.00 1.51
CA ASP A 155 -16.75 21.14 1.62
C ASP A 155 -17.20 22.12 2.73
N ASN A 156 -16.27 22.80 3.40
CA ASN A 156 -16.54 23.65 4.56
C ASN A 156 -17.27 22.91 5.71
N LYS A 157 -16.85 21.66 5.96
CA LYS A 157 -17.32 20.80 7.07
C LYS A 157 -16.21 20.57 8.09
N GLN A 158 -16.61 20.34 9.34
CA GLN A 158 -15.66 19.98 10.41
C GLN A 158 -15.06 18.59 10.16
N MET A 159 -13.76 18.47 10.38
CA MET A 159 -13.09 17.17 10.39
C MET A 159 -13.43 16.39 11.66
N VAL A 160 -13.67 15.09 11.51
CA VAL A 160 -14.02 14.21 12.63
C VAL A 160 -12.95 13.14 12.83
N VAL A 161 -12.34 13.12 13.99
CA VAL A 161 -11.47 12.05 14.48
C VAL A 161 -12.26 11.23 15.49
N HIS A 162 -12.67 10.01 15.14
CA HIS A 162 -13.48 9.17 16.04
C HIS A 162 -12.74 8.81 17.32
N GLN A 163 -11.49 8.38 17.20
CA GLN A 163 -10.60 8.09 18.32
C GLN A 163 -9.17 8.41 17.90
N ASN A 164 -8.45 9.19 18.73
CA ASN A 164 -7.06 9.52 18.44
C ASN A 164 -6.16 8.31 18.69
N LYS A 165 -5.18 8.10 17.81
CA LYS A 165 -4.14 7.08 17.94
C LYS A 165 -2.94 7.41 17.05
N TYR A 166 -1.79 6.87 17.39
CA TYR A 166 -0.66 6.85 16.47
C TYR A 166 -0.96 5.95 15.27
N MET A 167 -0.78 6.45 14.05
CA MET A 167 -1.01 5.68 12.83
C MET A 167 -0.07 6.13 11.73
N ASP A 168 0.68 5.17 11.16
CA ASP A 168 1.54 5.44 10.03
C ASP A 168 0.75 5.55 8.72
N TYR A 169 1.07 6.61 7.98
CA TYR A 169 0.63 6.81 6.62
C TYR A 169 1.84 7.02 5.72
N PHE A 170 1.81 6.41 4.53
CA PHE A 170 2.89 6.48 3.56
C PHE A 170 2.36 7.06 2.24
N TYR A 171 3.02 8.09 1.74
CA TYR A 171 2.59 8.80 0.54
C TYR A 171 2.83 7.95 -0.72
N ILE A 172 1.88 7.95 -1.64
CA ILE A 172 1.93 7.11 -2.84
C ILE A 172 3.16 7.41 -3.72
N GLU A 173 3.60 8.68 -3.82
CA GLU A 173 4.79 9.01 -4.61
C GLU A 173 6.07 8.48 -3.96
N ASP A 174 6.14 8.42 -2.64
CA ASP A 174 7.26 7.80 -1.95
C ASP A 174 7.23 6.26 -2.08
N LEU A 175 6.04 5.66 -2.11
CA LEU A 175 5.89 4.24 -2.42
C LEU A 175 6.42 3.91 -3.82
N LYS A 176 6.08 4.72 -4.83
CA LYS A 176 6.61 4.57 -6.20
C LYS A 176 8.14 4.62 -6.23
N LYS A 177 8.77 5.54 -5.48
CA LYS A 177 10.24 5.64 -5.37
C LYS A 177 10.85 4.38 -4.76
N VAL A 178 10.27 3.85 -3.66
CA VAL A 178 10.78 2.64 -3.02
C VAL A 178 10.65 1.44 -3.96
N VAL A 179 9.50 1.29 -4.62
CA VAL A 179 9.29 0.19 -5.59
C VAL A 179 10.29 0.29 -6.76
N LEU A 180 10.49 1.49 -7.31
CA LEU A 180 11.44 1.72 -8.39
C LEU A 180 12.87 1.37 -7.95
N PHE A 181 13.28 1.82 -6.76
CA PHE A 181 14.60 1.52 -6.21
C PHE A 181 14.85 0.01 -6.11
N TYR A 182 13.87 -0.76 -5.64
CA TYR A 182 14.01 -2.23 -5.59
C TYR A 182 14.07 -2.86 -6.99
N ILE A 183 13.35 -2.33 -7.97
CA ILE A 183 13.38 -2.80 -9.34
C ILE A 183 14.74 -2.53 -10.00
N GLU A 184 15.31 -1.36 -9.76
CA GLU A 184 16.62 -0.98 -10.32
C GLU A 184 17.78 -1.71 -9.64
N ASN A 185 17.62 -2.09 -8.38
CA ASN A 185 18.66 -2.71 -7.55
C ASN A 185 18.33 -4.16 -7.14
N TYR A 186 17.53 -4.89 -7.94
CA TYR A 186 17.05 -6.25 -7.61
C TYR A 186 18.18 -7.27 -7.37
N ASN A 187 19.38 -7.03 -7.87
CA ASN A 187 20.58 -7.87 -7.72
C ASN A 187 21.43 -7.51 -6.48
N MET A 188 21.05 -6.47 -5.75
CA MET A 188 21.73 -6.09 -4.51
C MET A 188 21.12 -6.83 -3.32
N SER A 189 21.92 -6.94 -2.24
CA SER A 189 21.42 -7.47 -0.97
C SER A 189 20.59 -6.40 -0.26
N LEU A 190 19.30 -6.32 -0.57
CA LEU A 190 18.34 -5.42 0.06
C LEU A 190 17.51 -6.16 1.11
N PRO A 191 16.92 -5.46 2.10
CA PRO A 191 15.97 -6.08 3.01
C PRO A 191 14.80 -6.75 2.26
N ASN A 192 14.49 -8.01 2.58
CA ASN A 192 13.35 -8.72 2.00
C ASN A 192 12.01 -8.43 2.71
N ALA A 193 12.06 -7.70 3.83
CA ALA A 193 10.88 -7.19 4.54
C ALA A 193 11.16 -5.79 5.07
N LEU A 194 10.22 -4.84 4.83
CA LEU A 194 10.32 -3.48 5.35
C LEU A 194 8.94 -2.88 5.58
N ASP A 195 8.87 -2.04 6.61
CA ASP A 195 7.69 -1.24 6.89
C ASP A 195 7.77 0.07 6.11
N LEU A 196 6.77 0.33 5.30
CA LEU A 196 6.64 1.60 4.60
C LEU A 196 6.01 2.62 5.55
N CYS A 197 6.86 3.29 6.30
CA CYS A 197 6.50 4.31 7.27
C CYS A 197 7.65 5.30 7.47
N TYR A 198 7.31 6.52 7.87
CA TYR A 198 8.29 7.56 8.21
C TYR A 198 8.81 7.38 9.63
N ALA A 199 9.97 8.02 9.92
CA ALA A 199 10.60 7.96 11.24
C ALA A 199 9.74 8.65 12.30
N ASP A 200 9.24 9.83 11.98
CA ASP A 200 8.39 10.61 12.88
C ASP A 200 6.99 9.99 12.97
N LYS A 201 6.56 9.75 14.20
CA LYS A 201 5.25 9.16 14.48
C LYS A 201 4.26 10.23 14.88
N VAL A 202 3.14 10.27 14.19
CA VAL A 202 2.07 11.25 14.39
C VAL A 202 0.76 10.58 14.76
N THR A 203 -0.11 11.31 15.41
CA THR A 203 -1.48 10.86 15.69
C THR A 203 -2.45 11.27 14.59
N LEU A 204 -3.64 10.67 14.56
CA LEU A 204 -4.70 11.09 13.66
C LEU A 204 -5.10 12.55 13.87
N LEU A 205 -5.07 13.02 15.13
CA LEU A 205 -5.38 14.41 15.46
C LEU A 205 -4.30 15.37 14.93
N ASP A 206 -3.01 14.99 15.01
CA ASP A 206 -1.91 15.80 14.45
C ASP A 206 -2.09 15.96 12.93
N ILE A 207 -2.44 14.88 12.23
CA ILE A 207 -2.71 14.92 10.78
C ILE A 207 -3.90 15.84 10.45
N ALA A 208 -4.99 15.73 11.20
CA ALA A 208 -6.16 16.59 11.01
C ALA A 208 -5.83 18.07 11.26
N ASN A 209 -5.07 18.39 12.32
CA ASN A 209 -4.60 19.74 12.59
C ASN A 209 -3.64 20.27 11.53
N GLN A 210 -2.78 19.43 10.97
CA GLN A 210 -1.92 19.79 9.85
C GLN A 210 -2.75 20.17 8.62
N ILE A 211 -3.79 19.40 8.28
CA ILE A 211 -4.71 19.72 7.19
C ILE A 211 -5.43 21.04 7.46
N LYS A 212 -5.91 21.25 8.70
CA LYS A 212 -6.52 22.52 9.15
C LYS A 212 -5.59 23.70 8.87
N ASN A 213 -4.33 23.60 9.27
CA ASN A 213 -3.32 24.65 9.10
C ASN A 213 -3.02 24.93 7.62
N LEU A 214 -2.82 23.88 6.80
CA LEU A 214 -2.57 23.99 5.37
C LEU A 214 -3.73 24.63 4.59
N THR A 215 -4.95 24.41 5.05
CA THR A 215 -6.16 24.98 4.43
C THR A 215 -6.53 26.34 5.01
N LYS A 216 -5.89 26.77 6.12
CA LYS A 216 -6.28 27.96 6.90
C LYS A 216 -7.74 27.93 7.32
N SER A 217 -8.27 26.74 7.64
CA SER A 217 -9.66 26.56 8.05
C SER A 217 -9.85 27.01 9.50
N ASP A 218 -10.89 27.78 9.75
CA ASP A 218 -11.29 28.19 11.13
C ASP A 218 -12.12 27.11 11.81
N LEU A 219 -12.53 26.06 11.12
CA LEU A 219 -13.37 24.97 11.66
C LEU A 219 -12.56 24.10 12.64
N ASP A 220 -13.16 23.77 13.77
CA ASP A 220 -12.54 22.90 14.75
C ASP A 220 -12.51 21.44 14.29
N VAL A 221 -11.48 20.71 14.73
CA VAL A 221 -11.41 19.25 14.58
C VAL A 221 -12.16 18.60 15.74
N ILE A 222 -13.16 17.81 15.43
CA ILE A 222 -13.97 17.10 16.44
C ILE A 222 -13.27 15.80 16.82
N LEU A 223 -12.95 15.63 18.10
CA LEU A 223 -12.53 14.36 18.66
C LEU A 223 -13.73 13.71 19.38
N GLN A 224 -14.17 12.53 18.95
CA GLN A 224 -15.36 11.88 19.50
C GLN A 224 -15.09 11.05 20.76
N GLN A 225 -13.88 10.51 20.92
CA GLN A 225 -13.48 9.71 22.08
C GLN A 225 -12.15 10.23 22.63
N ASP A 226 -12.13 10.55 23.92
CA ASP A 226 -10.94 11.12 24.60
C ASP A 226 -9.83 10.07 24.80
N ALA A 227 -10.19 8.79 24.95
CA ALA A 227 -9.22 7.72 25.17
C ALA A 227 -8.38 7.46 23.90
N MET A 228 -7.07 7.37 24.08
CA MET A 228 -6.16 6.98 23.01
C MET A 228 -6.42 5.55 22.54
N GLY A 229 -6.50 5.37 21.22
CA GLY A 229 -6.61 4.06 20.59
C GLY A 229 -5.27 3.33 20.51
N ILE A 230 -5.33 2.05 20.18
CA ILE A 230 -4.14 1.19 20.01
C ILE A 230 -3.32 1.71 18.82
N PRO A 231 -2.00 1.97 18.99
CA PRO A 231 -1.12 2.39 17.91
C PRO A 231 -1.11 1.39 16.74
N TYR A 232 -1.09 1.93 15.53
CA TYR A 232 -0.96 1.16 14.29
C TYR A 232 0.23 1.72 13.50
N ILE A 233 1.43 1.36 13.95
CA ILE A 233 2.71 1.91 13.50
C ILE A 233 3.73 0.79 13.27
N GLY A 234 4.70 1.04 12.39
CA GLY A 234 5.80 0.17 12.06
C GLY A 234 7.17 0.74 12.43
N SER A 235 8.21 0.05 12.01
CA SER A 235 9.60 0.45 12.19
C SER A 235 10.19 0.97 10.88
N SER A 236 10.57 2.24 10.84
CA SER A 236 11.19 2.83 9.66
C SER A 236 12.64 2.37 9.43
N ARG A 237 13.23 1.56 10.32
CA ARG A 237 14.67 1.22 10.31
C ARG A 237 15.14 0.64 8.97
N ALA A 238 14.45 -0.35 8.42
CA ALA A 238 14.80 -0.97 7.15
C ALA A 238 14.66 0.00 5.98
N LEU A 239 13.58 0.80 5.96
CA LEU A 239 13.37 1.82 4.94
C LEU A 239 14.44 2.91 5.00
N SER A 240 14.79 3.38 6.20
CA SER A 240 15.82 4.42 6.41
C SER A 240 17.20 3.97 5.95
N SER A 241 17.52 2.66 6.05
CA SER A 241 18.80 2.12 5.57
C SER A 241 19.00 2.20 4.06
N LEU A 242 17.91 2.42 3.28
CA LEU A 242 17.98 2.61 1.83
C LEU A 242 18.48 4.01 1.43
N ASN A 243 18.57 4.96 2.37
CA ASN A 243 19.01 6.34 2.16
C ASN A 243 18.26 7.07 1.01
N LEU A 244 16.98 6.76 0.81
CA LEU A 244 16.16 7.39 -0.21
C LEU A 244 15.62 8.74 0.26
N LYS A 245 15.66 9.74 -0.61
CA LYS A 245 15.05 11.05 -0.35
C LYS A 245 13.54 10.96 -0.53
N MET A 246 12.81 10.88 0.58
CA MET A 246 11.35 10.86 0.61
C MET A 246 10.76 12.28 0.58
N CYS A 247 9.54 12.41 0.06
CA CYS A 247 8.73 13.62 0.21
C CYS A 247 8.31 13.82 1.67
N GLY A 248 7.93 12.73 2.32
CA GLY A 248 7.43 12.74 3.68
C GLY A 248 5.92 12.97 3.77
N LEU A 249 5.40 12.82 5.00
CA LEU A 249 3.95 12.91 5.27
C LEU A 249 3.40 14.31 4.97
N GLU A 250 4.07 15.33 5.48
CA GLU A 250 3.63 16.73 5.35
C GLU A 250 3.50 17.16 3.90
N LYS A 251 4.57 16.95 3.13
CA LYS A 251 4.56 17.26 1.69
C LYS A 251 3.54 16.43 0.92
N GLY A 252 3.38 15.16 1.27
CA GLY A 252 2.37 14.29 0.67
C GLY A 252 0.94 14.78 0.91
N ILE A 253 0.64 15.29 2.11
CA ILE A 253 -0.66 15.90 2.44
C ILE A 253 -0.87 17.18 1.63
N GLU A 254 0.13 18.05 1.57
CA GLU A 254 0.07 19.29 0.79
C GLU A 254 -0.19 19.01 -0.70
N ASP A 255 0.54 18.09 -1.30
CA ASP A 255 0.41 17.71 -2.71
C ASP A 255 -0.96 17.09 -3.01
N THR A 256 -1.45 16.24 -2.09
CA THR A 256 -2.79 15.64 -2.17
C THR A 256 -3.88 16.72 -2.13
N LEU A 257 -3.77 17.66 -1.17
CA LEU A 257 -4.68 18.80 -1.06
C LEU A 257 -4.69 19.67 -2.32
N ASN A 258 -3.51 20.03 -2.83
CA ASN A 258 -3.39 20.85 -4.03
C ASN A 258 -3.99 20.16 -5.27
N THR A 259 -3.79 18.84 -5.40
CA THR A 259 -4.37 18.06 -6.48
C THR A 259 -5.90 18.05 -6.39
N LEU A 260 -6.46 17.83 -5.20
CA LEU A 260 -7.92 17.78 -5.00
C LEU A 260 -8.58 19.15 -5.20
N LYS A 261 -7.93 20.26 -4.79
CA LYS A 261 -8.41 21.62 -5.07
C LYS A 261 -8.51 21.94 -6.56
N ASN A 262 -7.62 21.38 -7.39
CA ASN A 262 -7.63 21.61 -8.83
C ASN A 262 -8.67 20.78 -9.58
N ILE A 263 -9.27 19.78 -8.93
CA ILE A 263 -10.29 18.89 -9.51
C ILE A 263 -11.70 19.34 -9.08
N ALA A 264 -11.84 20.02 -7.92
CA ALA A 264 -13.09 20.55 -7.39
C ALA A 264 -13.48 21.86 -8.08
#